data_5ce2fda8027c43bb4d2d9ececc8c0f2f
#
_entry.id   5ce2fda8027c43bb4d2d9ececc8c0f2f
#
_cell.length_a   1.000
_cell.length_b   1.000
_cell.length_c   1.000
_cell.angle_alpha   90.00
_cell.angle_beta   90.00
_cell.angle_gamma   90.00
#
_symmetry.space_group_name_H-M   'P 1'
#
loop_
_entity.id
_entity.type
_entity.pdbx_description
1 polymer ?
#
loop_
_entity_poly.entity_id
_entity_poly.type
_entity_poly.pdbx_seq_one_letter_code
_entity_poly.pdbx_strand_id
1 'polypeptide(L)'
;MCPTAHTRAAYMRGYIKARRKYRRERLIELLGGECVRCGATDDLEFDHIDPKAKAFAVGSDMSRAWSQLVEEALKTQLLCRPCHVVKGKEDRPEPSHGYYRYWYYGCRCVECKADNAEKSRRQRERAAGARATQLSSAANESAVTASDSRRR
;
A
#
# COMPACT_ATOMS: atom_id res chain seq x y z
N MET A 1 -27.03 -23.16 -15.86
CA MET A 1 -25.64 -23.65 -15.69
C MET A 1 -25.00 -22.87 -14.56
N CYS A 2 -24.53 -23.53 -13.48
CA CYS A 2 -23.76 -22.84 -12.43
C CYS A 2 -22.39 -22.44 -12.98
N PRO A 3 -21.94 -21.19 -12.79
CA PRO A 3 -20.62 -20.77 -13.21
C PRO A 3 -19.54 -21.61 -12.51
N THR A 4 -18.54 -22.03 -13.24
CA THR A 4 -17.39 -22.77 -12.68
C THR A 4 -16.68 -21.90 -11.63
N ALA A 5 -15.95 -22.50 -10.69
CA ALA A 5 -15.23 -21.78 -9.62
C ALA A 5 -14.32 -20.67 -10.16
N HIS A 6 -13.73 -20.86 -11.33
CA HIS A 6 -12.88 -19.87 -11.99
C HIS A 6 -13.68 -18.63 -12.45
N THR A 7 -14.89 -18.80 -12.98
CA THR A 7 -15.76 -17.71 -13.41
C THR A 7 -16.32 -16.94 -12.21
N ARG A 8 -16.63 -17.62 -11.10
CA ARG A 8 -17.06 -16.98 -9.84
C ARG A 8 -15.96 -16.10 -9.25
N ALA A 9 -14.73 -16.58 -9.22
CA ALA A 9 -13.59 -15.80 -8.71
C ALA A 9 -13.32 -14.54 -9.58
N ALA A 10 -13.41 -14.65 -10.90
CA ALA A 10 -13.27 -13.51 -11.82
C ALA A 10 -14.39 -12.48 -11.61
N TYR A 11 -15.63 -12.93 -11.50
CA TYR A 11 -16.77 -12.08 -11.19
C TYR A 11 -16.60 -11.33 -9.86
N MET A 12 -16.22 -12.04 -8.79
CA MET A 12 -15.99 -11.43 -7.47
C MET A 12 -14.88 -10.39 -7.49
N ARG A 13 -13.77 -10.63 -8.21
CA ARG A 13 -12.71 -9.62 -8.38
C ARG A 13 -13.22 -8.36 -9.07
N GLY A 14 -14.01 -8.50 -10.12
CA GLY A 14 -14.66 -7.39 -10.83
C GLY A 14 -15.60 -6.60 -9.91
N TYR A 15 -16.45 -7.30 -9.19
CA TYR A 15 -17.38 -6.70 -8.22
C TYR A 15 -16.65 -5.92 -7.11
N ILE A 16 -15.61 -6.50 -6.52
CA ILE A 16 -14.82 -5.84 -5.46
C ILE A 16 -14.14 -4.57 -6.02
N LYS A 17 -13.58 -4.64 -7.23
CA LYS A 17 -12.95 -3.49 -7.90
C LYS A 17 -13.96 -2.37 -8.15
N ALA A 18 -15.11 -2.69 -8.71
CA ALA A 18 -16.19 -1.72 -8.97
C ALA A 18 -16.72 -1.09 -7.68
N ARG A 19 -16.96 -1.90 -6.62
CA ARG A 19 -17.38 -1.41 -5.32
C ARG A 19 -16.37 -0.48 -4.67
N ARG A 20 -15.06 -0.80 -4.76
CA ARG A 20 -13.99 0.07 -4.24
C ARG A 20 -13.94 1.40 -4.99
N LYS A 21 -14.04 1.36 -6.32
CA LYS A 21 -14.08 2.56 -7.16
C LYS A 21 -15.25 3.46 -6.77
N TYR A 22 -16.46 2.92 -6.76
CA TYR A 22 -17.68 3.63 -6.37
C TYR A 22 -17.57 4.29 -4.99
N ARG A 23 -17.11 3.53 -3.98
CA ARG A 23 -16.95 4.06 -2.62
C ARG A 23 -15.94 5.18 -2.56
N ARG A 24 -14.81 5.05 -3.29
CA ARG A 24 -13.80 6.09 -3.37
C ARG A 24 -14.36 7.37 -3.98
N GLU A 25 -15.09 7.27 -5.07
CA GLU A 25 -15.72 8.42 -5.73
C GLU A 25 -16.71 9.12 -4.80
N ARG A 26 -17.57 8.37 -4.11
CA ARG A 26 -18.52 8.94 -3.13
C ARG A 26 -17.84 9.64 -1.96
N LEU A 27 -16.72 9.13 -1.47
CA LEU A 27 -15.95 9.79 -0.40
C LEU A 27 -15.23 11.05 -0.91
N ILE A 28 -14.73 11.04 -2.14
CA ILE A 28 -14.14 12.22 -2.78
C ILE A 28 -15.20 13.33 -2.92
N GLU A 29 -16.38 13.00 -3.43
CA GLU A 29 -17.52 13.95 -3.53
C GLU A 29 -17.90 14.53 -2.16
N LEU A 30 -17.98 13.67 -1.13
CA LEU A 30 -18.29 14.08 0.25
C LEU A 30 -17.30 15.12 0.79
N LEU A 31 -16.03 15.01 0.40
CA LEU A 31 -14.94 15.88 0.86
C LEU A 31 -14.69 17.09 -0.07
N GLY A 32 -15.59 17.35 -1.03
CA GLY A 32 -15.53 18.53 -1.90
C GLY A 32 -14.92 18.31 -3.28
N GLY A 33 -14.34 17.12 -3.56
CA GLY A 33 -13.92 16.74 -4.93
C GLY A 33 -12.62 17.37 -5.42
N GLU A 34 -11.94 18.19 -4.61
CA GLU A 34 -10.74 18.91 -5.03
C GLU A 34 -9.64 18.93 -3.96
N CYS A 35 -8.41 19.15 -4.37
CA CYS A 35 -7.28 19.33 -3.48
C CYS A 35 -7.42 20.64 -2.68
N VAL A 36 -7.44 20.56 -1.35
CA VAL A 36 -7.59 21.74 -0.48
C VAL A 36 -6.44 22.75 -0.59
N ARG A 37 -5.30 22.36 -1.19
CA ARG A 37 -4.14 23.26 -1.36
C ARG A 37 -4.08 23.97 -2.71
N CYS A 38 -4.48 23.29 -3.78
CA CYS A 38 -4.28 23.83 -5.13
C CYS A 38 -5.52 23.72 -6.05
N GLY A 39 -6.64 23.16 -5.57
CA GLY A 39 -7.87 23.03 -6.37
C GLY A 39 -7.82 21.95 -7.45
N ALA A 40 -6.74 21.16 -7.55
CA ALA A 40 -6.68 20.08 -8.54
C ALA A 40 -7.73 18.99 -8.22
N THR A 41 -8.36 18.46 -9.28
CA THR A 41 -9.41 17.44 -9.17
C THR A 41 -8.92 16.02 -9.50
N ASP A 42 -7.68 15.90 -10.02
CA ASP A 42 -7.09 14.63 -10.40
C ASP A 42 -6.14 14.10 -9.33
N ASP A 43 -5.95 12.77 -9.34
CA ASP A 43 -5.01 12.05 -8.46
C ASP A 43 -5.14 12.42 -6.98
N LEU A 44 -6.40 12.57 -6.51
CA LEU A 44 -6.69 12.93 -5.13
C LEU A 44 -6.42 11.76 -4.18
N GLU A 45 -5.74 12.04 -3.09
CA GLU A 45 -5.43 11.11 -2.00
C GLU A 45 -6.08 11.58 -0.70
N PHE A 46 -6.53 10.63 0.14
CA PHE A 46 -7.05 10.93 1.48
C PHE A 46 -5.88 11.08 2.44
N ASP A 47 -5.74 12.25 3.01
CA ASP A 47 -4.69 12.60 3.95
C ASP A 47 -5.28 13.03 5.29
N HIS A 48 -4.89 12.39 6.40
CA HIS A 48 -5.40 12.74 7.71
C HIS A 48 -4.92 14.13 8.14
N ILE A 49 -5.86 14.97 8.56
CA ILE A 49 -5.57 16.33 9.07
C ILE A 49 -4.67 16.21 10.30
N ASP A 50 -5.04 15.33 11.25
CA ASP A 50 -4.19 14.93 12.37
C ASP A 50 -3.77 13.45 12.20
N PRO A 51 -2.48 13.17 11.98
CA PRO A 51 -1.98 11.80 11.87
C PRO A 51 -2.21 10.93 13.11
N LYS A 52 -2.38 11.54 14.30
CA LYS A 52 -2.62 10.84 15.56
C LYS A 52 -4.07 10.36 15.70
N ALA A 53 -5.01 11.06 15.04
CA ALA A 53 -6.43 10.68 15.02
C ALA A 53 -6.76 9.55 14.05
N LYS A 54 -5.77 9.08 13.28
CA LYS A 54 -5.93 8.04 12.28
C LYS A 54 -6.18 6.69 12.90
N ALA A 55 -7.36 6.11 12.63
CA ALA A 55 -7.67 4.73 12.98
C ALA A 55 -7.22 3.75 11.87
N PHE A 56 -7.40 4.12 10.59
CA PHE A 56 -6.96 3.32 9.44
C PHE A 56 -6.76 4.19 8.19
N ALA A 57 -6.14 3.62 7.16
CA ALA A 57 -5.93 4.31 5.88
C ALA A 57 -7.18 4.18 4.99
N VAL A 58 -7.96 5.24 4.85
CA VAL A 58 -9.21 5.27 4.06
C VAL A 58 -8.99 4.74 2.63
N GLY A 59 -7.93 5.18 1.95
CA GLY A 59 -7.65 4.82 0.56
C GLY A 59 -7.38 3.33 0.33
N SER A 60 -6.80 2.63 1.29
CA SER A 60 -6.44 1.21 1.16
C SER A 60 -7.51 0.26 1.71
N ASP A 61 -8.28 0.67 2.72
CA ASP A 61 -9.20 -0.21 3.45
C ASP A 61 -10.68 0.04 3.12
N MET A 62 -11.00 0.11 1.83
CA MET A 62 -12.36 0.32 1.30
C MET A 62 -13.33 -0.86 1.54
N SER A 63 -12.91 -1.92 2.23
CA SER A 63 -13.75 -3.09 2.55
C SER A 63 -14.60 -2.92 3.80
N ARG A 64 -14.26 -1.99 4.68
CA ARG A 64 -14.95 -1.71 5.95
C ARG A 64 -16.42 -1.33 5.76
N ALA A 65 -17.19 -1.31 6.86
CA ALA A 65 -18.56 -0.80 6.85
C ALA A 65 -18.58 0.66 6.34
N TRP A 66 -19.63 1.02 5.59
CA TRP A 66 -19.73 2.36 4.99
C TRP A 66 -19.70 3.47 6.03
N SER A 67 -20.40 3.28 7.16
CA SER A 67 -20.40 4.25 8.27
C SER A 67 -18.99 4.52 8.82
N GLN A 68 -18.18 3.46 9.00
CA GLN A 68 -16.79 3.58 9.46
C GLN A 68 -15.91 4.32 8.43
N LEU A 69 -16.13 4.06 7.13
CA LEU A 69 -15.40 4.75 6.08
C LEU A 69 -15.73 6.24 6.06
N VAL A 70 -17.00 6.61 6.22
CA VAL A 70 -17.43 8.02 6.26
C VAL A 70 -16.86 8.71 7.51
N GLU A 71 -16.98 8.08 8.68
CA GLU A 71 -16.46 8.61 9.93
C GLU A 71 -14.95 8.88 9.84
N GLU A 72 -14.18 7.94 9.30
CA GLU A 72 -12.74 8.13 9.15
C GLU A 72 -12.40 9.13 8.04
N ALA A 73 -13.15 9.15 6.94
CA ALA A 73 -12.94 10.10 5.86
C ALA A 73 -13.15 11.55 6.31
N LEU A 74 -14.10 11.82 7.21
CA LEU A 74 -14.32 13.16 7.78
C LEU A 74 -13.15 13.67 8.61
N LYS A 75 -12.22 12.82 9.02
CA LYS A 75 -10.94 13.19 9.65
C LYS A 75 -9.83 13.47 8.63
N THR A 76 -10.12 13.34 7.33
CA THR A 76 -9.17 13.51 6.25
C THR A 76 -9.49 14.75 5.42
N GLN A 77 -8.52 15.17 4.66
CA GLN A 77 -8.62 16.16 3.60
C GLN A 77 -8.21 15.54 2.27
N LEU A 78 -8.63 16.12 1.16
CA LEU A 78 -8.19 15.69 -0.16
C LEU A 78 -6.94 16.47 -0.56
N LEU A 79 -5.90 15.76 -0.92
CA LEU A 79 -4.69 16.33 -1.50
C LEU A 79 -4.37 15.63 -2.83
N CYS A 80 -4.00 16.39 -3.85
CA CYS A 80 -3.37 15.79 -5.01
C CYS A 80 -1.99 15.26 -4.63
N ARG A 81 -1.47 14.29 -5.40
CA ARG A 81 -0.20 13.63 -5.08
C ARG A 81 0.98 14.59 -4.85
N PRO A 82 1.21 15.66 -5.66
CA PRO A 82 2.24 16.65 -5.37
C PRO A 82 2.07 17.35 -4.02
N CYS A 83 0.85 17.82 -3.69
CA CYS A 83 0.57 18.49 -2.44
C CYS A 83 0.70 17.56 -1.22
N HIS A 84 0.31 16.28 -1.36
CA HIS A 84 0.47 15.27 -0.32
C HIS A 84 1.95 14.99 -0.02
N VAL A 85 2.81 14.92 -1.06
CA VAL A 85 4.26 14.78 -0.87
C VAL A 85 4.85 15.98 -0.13
N VAL A 86 4.44 17.20 -0.48
CA VAL A 86 4.89 18.43 0.20
C VAL A 86 4.46 18.41 1.67
N LYS A 87 3.17 18.16 1.94
CA LYS A 87 2.66 18.06 3.32
C LYS A 87 3.39 16.98 4.12
N GLY A 88 3.65 15.82 3.53
CA GLY A 88 4.37 14.75 4.20
C GLY A 88 5.82 15.11 4.58
N LYS A 89 6.43 16.10 3.92
CA LYS A 89 7.73 16.68 4.32
C LYS A 89 7.58 17.70 5.44
N GLU A 90 6.52 18.53 5.37
CA GLU A 90 6.22 19.54 6.39
C GLU A 90 5.85 18.89 7.74
N ASP A 91 5.05 17.84 7.73
CA ASP A 91 4.59 17.13 8.93
C ASP A 91 5.69 16.30 9.63
N ARG A 92 6.79 16.04 8.96
CA ARG A 92 7.91 15.27 9.50
C ARG A 92 9.08 16.19 9.81
N PRO A 93 9.57 16.19 11.05
CA PRO A 93 10.83 16.88 11.32
C PRO A 93 11.91 16.33 10.38
N GLU A 94 12.68 17.23 9.80
CA GLU A 94 13.78 16.84 8.91
C GLU A 94 14.72 15.90 9.67
N PRO A 95 14.88 14.64 9.26
CA PRO A 95 15.76 13.71 9.96
C PRO A 95 17.18 14.23 9.90
N SER A 96 17.92 14.14 11.01
CA SER A 96 19.33 14.59 11.07
C SER A 96 20.18 13.89 10.01
N HIS A 97 20.03 12.57 9.91
CA HIS A 97 20.69 11.70 8.94
C HIS A 97 19.85 10.46 8.64
N GLY A 98 20.28 9.60 7.71
CA GLY A 98 19.72 8.29 7.45
C GLY A 98 19.05 8.12 6.09
N TYR A 99 18.41 6.97 5.92
CA TYR A 99 17.81 6.54 4.66
C TYR A 99 16.79 7.54 4.08
N TYR A 100 15.92 8.10 4.89
CA TYR A 100 14.94 9.08 4.44
C TYR A 100 15.59 10.35 3.93
N ARG A 101 16.59 10.87 4.65
CA ARG A 101 17.34 12.04 4.21
C ARG A 101 18.12 11.79 2.92
N TYR A 102 18.63 10.57 2.73
CA TYR A 102 19.27 10.18 1.48
C TYR A 102 18.31 10.28 0.28
N TRP A 103 17.11 9.70 0.39
CA TRP A 103 16.16 9.61 -0.73
C TRP A 103 15.31 10.85 -0.94
N TYR A 104 14.76 11.42 0.11
CA TYR A 104 13.78 12.52 0.00
C TYR A 104 14.41 13.90 0.01
N TYR A 105 15.57 14.06 0.65
CA TYR A 105 16.26 15.33 0.77
C TYR A 105 17.58 15.38 -0.02
N GLY A 106 17.95 14.30 -0.70
CA GLY A 106 19.15 14.23 -1.54
C GLY A 106 20.48 14.26 -0.78
N CYS A 107 20.47 14.05 0.55
CA CYS A 107 21.70 14.05 1.34
C CYS A 107 22.62 12.91 0.95
N ARG A 108 23.92 13.22 0.73
CA ARG A 108 24.94 12.25 0.32
C ARG A 108 26.12 12.17 1.30
N CYS A 109 25.92 12.58 2.57
CA CYS A 109 26.93 12.44 3.61
C CYS A 109 27.24 10.94 3.90
N VAL A 110 28.31 10.68 4.61
CA VAL A 110 28.79 9.32 4.91
C VAL A 110 27.71 8.50 5.62
N GLU A 111 27.05 9.06 6.64
CA GLU A 111 25.99 8.39 7.43
C GLU A 111 24.77 8.03 6.58
N CYS A 112 24.29 8.97 5.75
CA CYS A 112 23.15 8.71 4.88
C CYS A 112 23.43 7.66 3.80
N LYS A 113 24.66 7.63 3.28
CA LYS A 113 25.12 6.58 2.34
C LYS A 113 25.21 5.23 3.03
N ALA A 114 25.74 5.17 4.26
CA ALA A 114 25.87 3.94 5.05
C ALA A 114 24.50 3.34 5.35
N ASP A 115 23.54 4.14 5.84
CA ASP A 115 22.17 3.70 6.12
C ASP A 115 21.47 3.19 4.87
N ASN A 116 21.63 3.88 3.73
CA ASN A 116 21.06 3.42 2.47
C ASN A 116 21.67 2.08 2.01
N ALA A 117 22.98 1.91 2.15
CA ALA A 117 23.66 0.68 1.79
C ALA A 117 23.23 -0.48 2.70
N GLU A 118 23.13 -0.25 4.01
CA GLU A 118 22.67 -1.24 4.97
C GLU A 118 21.22 -1.69 4.69
N LYS A 119 20.33 -0.76 4.46
CA LYS A 119 18.94 -1.09 4.13
C LYS A 119 18.83 -1.88 2.83
N SER A 120 19.61 -1.53 1.82
CA SER A 120 19.66 -2.26 0.55
C SER A 120 20.24 -3.68 0.73
N ARG A 121 21.22 -3.85 1.63
CA ARG A 121 21.76 -5.17 2.00
C ARG A 121 20.69 -6.03 2.66
N ARG A 122 20.05 -5.53 3.71
CA ARG A 122 18.97 -6.23 4.43
C ARG A 122 17.82 -6.63 3.51
N GLN A 123 17.49 -5.79 2.53
CA GLN A 123 16.44 -6.12 1.56
C GLN A 123 16.86 -7.27 0.64
N ARG A 124 18.12 -7.29 0.17
CA ARG A 124 18.66 -8.40 -0.63
C ARG A 124 18.72 -9.71 0.15
N GLU A 125 19.14 -9.68 1.42
CA GLU A 125 19.18 -10.84 2.30
C GLU A 125 17.78 -11.43 2.52
N ARG A 126 16.77 -10.57 2.78
CA ARG A 126 15.36 -11.00 2.89
C ARG A 126 14.84 -11.62 1.59
N ALA A 127 15.15 -11.03 0.45
CA ALA A 127 14.76 -11.57 -0.84
C ALA A 127 15.43 -12.93 -1.15
N ALA A 128 16.71 -13.08 -0.80
CA ALA A 128 17.43 -14.33 -0.94
C ALA A 128 16.87 -15.42 -0.01
N GLY A 129 16.56 -15.08 1.24
CA GLY A 129 15.91 -16.00 2.19
C GLY A 129 14.53 -16.45 1.72
N ALA A 130 13.70 -15.53 1.21
CA ALA A 130 12.38 -15.87 0.65
C ALA A 130 12.49 -16.82 -0.56
N ARG A 131 13.48 -16.60 -1.44
CA ARG A 131 13.77 -17.51 -2.57
C ARG A 131 14.21 -18.90 -2.11
N ALA A 132 15.08 -18.98 -1.11
CA ALA A 132 15.53 -20.25 -0.56
C ALA A 132 14.37 -21.06 0.03
N THR A 133 13.46 -20.39 0.77
CA THR A 133 12.27 -21.03 1.34
C THR A 133 11.33 -21.54 0.24
N GLN A 134 11.11 -20.79 -0.84
CA GLN A 134 10.30 -21.23 -1.96
C GLN A 134 10.89 -22.44 -2.70
N LEU A 135 12.21 -22.48 -2.88
CA LEU A 135 12.88 -23.59 -3.51
C LEU A 135 12.81 -24.86 -2.64
N SER A 136 12.95 -24.74 -1.33
CA SER A 136 12.84 -25.87 -0.42
C SER A 136 11.41 -26.43 -0.35
N SER A 137 10.38 -25.59 -0.38
CA SER A 137 8.99 -26.05 -0.42
C SER A 137 8.65 -26.76 -1.74
N ALA A 138 9.11 -26.23 -2.87
CA ALA A 138 8.91 -26.84 -4.19
C ALA A 138 9.64 -28.20 -4.30
N ALA A 139 10.85 -28.32 -3.74
CA ALA A 139 11.59 -29.59 -3.70
C ALA A 139 10.88 -30.65 -2.84
N ASN A 140 10.28 -30.24 -1.72
CA ASN A 140 9.54 -31.14 -0.85
C ASN A 140 8.23 -31.63 -1.48
N GLU A 141 7.50 -30.78 -2.19
CA GLU A 141 6.31 -31.17 -2.95
C GLU A 141 6.64 -32.16 -4.08
N SER A 142 7.76 -31.95 -4.77
CA SER A 142 8.21 -32.85 -5.84
C SER A 142 8.63 -34.25 -5.28
N ALA A 143 9.21 -34.28 -4.07
CA ALA A 143 9.59 -35.53 -3.42
C ALA A 143 8.36 -36.34 -2.94
N VAL A 144 7.32 -35.68 -2.46
CA VAL A 144 6.05 -36.31 -2.05
C VAL A 144 5.34 -36.94 -3.24
N THR A 145 5.24 -36.26 -4.37
CA THR A 145 4.60 -36.77 -5.58
C THR A 145 5.37 -37.96 -6.19
N ALA A 146 6.70 -37.96 -6.12
CA ALA A 146 7.53 -39.07 -6.59
C ALA A 146 7.42 -40.33 -5.72
N SER A 147 7.15 -40.20 -4.43
CA SER A 147 6.97 -41.34 -3.52
C SER A 147 5.61 -42.03 -3.70
N ASP A 148 4.56 -41.26 -4.06
CA ASP A 148 3.21 -41.81 -4.26
C ASP A 148 3.09 -42.58 -5.59
N SER A 149 3.83 -42.19 -6.61
CA SER A 149 3.87 -42.92 -7.91
C SER A 149 4.56 -44.27 -7.85
N ARG A 150 5.36 -44.57 -6.83
CA ARG A 150 6.04 -45.89 -6.63
C ARG A 150 5.20 -46.86 -5.80
N ARG A 151 4.06 -46.48 -5.29
CA ARG A 151 3.15 -47.35 -4.48
C ARG A 151 1.95 -47.87 -5.29
N ARG A 152 1.86 -47.56 -6.55
CA ARG A 152 0.90 -48.14 -7.51
C ARG A 152 1.63 -49.05 -8.49
#